data_44968aea38b8242cdc11ec5fadf1bb1c
#
_entry.id   44968aea38b8242cdc11ec5fadf1bb1c
#
_cell.length_a   1.000
_cell.length_b   1.000
_cell.length_c   1.000
_cell.angle_alpha   90.00
_cell.angle_beta   90.00
_cell.angle_gamma   90.00
#
_symmetry.space_group_name_H-M   'P 1'
#
loop_
_entity.id
_entity.type
_entity.pdbx_description
1 polymer ?
#
loop_
_entity_poly.entity_id
_entity_poly.type
_entity_poly.pdbx_seq_one_letter_code
_entity_poly.pdbx_strand_id
1 'polypeptide(L)'
;MAQYEHLPIYKKAIDMAVYIENIVRNFSRYHKYTLGTDLRNISREIVRLIIRANSESDRLKTLFELRDTIEELKVTLKISKEVKAFKNFASFKHAIEDAISLSRQNEGWIKSVKGQK
;
A
#
# COMPACT_ATOMS: atom_id res chain seq x y z
N MET A 1 -16.66 15.85 8.10
CA MET A 1 -15.87 14.62 8.27
C MET A 1 -15.65 13.93 6.94
N ALA A 2 -14.44 13.53 6.65
CA ALA A 2 -14.14 12.88 5.38
C ALA A 2 -14.75 11.48 5.34
N GLN A 3 -15.42 11.16 4.24
CA GLN A 3 -16.14 9.89 4.10
C GLN A 3 -15.20 8.69 3.95
N TYR A 4 -14.00 8.90 3.44
CA TYR A 4 -13.04 7.81 3.22
C TYR A 4 -12.57 7.17 4.53
N GLU A 5 -12.68 7.87 5.64
CA GLU A 5 -12.20 7.37 6.93
C GLU A 5 -12.96 6.12 7.41
N HIS A 6 -14.14 5.87 6.86
CA HIS A 6 -14.93 4.69 7.20
C HIS A 6 -14.56 3.46 6.36
N LEU A 7 -13.79 3.64 5.29
CA LEU A 7 -13.47 2.53 4.40
C LEU A 7 -12.45 1.60 5.03
N PRO A 8 -12.74 0.28 5.07
CA PRO A 8 -11.75 -0.68 5.59
C PRO A 8 -10.40 -0.59 4.85
N ILE A 9 -10.44 -0.37 3.52
CA ILE A 9 -9.22 -0.26 2.73
C ILE A 9 -8.38 0.94 3.16
N TYR A 10 -9.02 2.06 3.52
CA TYR A 10 -8.31 3.24 4.02
C TYR A 10 -7.60 2.92 5.34
N LYS A 11 -8.32 2.30 6.27
CA LYS A 11 -7.75 1.94 7.58
C LYS A 11 -6.56 1.00 7.42
N LYS A 12 -6.69 0.01 6.55
CA LYS A 12 -5.59 -0.93 6.29
C LYS A 12 -4.39 -0.20 5.68
N ALA A 13 -4.63 0.73 4.75
CA ALA A 13 -3.56 1.48 4.10
C ALA A 13 -2.82 2.37 5.10
N ILE A 14 -3.54 3.03 6.01
CA ILE A 14 -2.92 3.85 7.05
C ILE A 14 -2.08 2.97 7.98
N ASP A 15 -2.64 1.85 8.45
CA ASP A 15 -1.91 0.93 9.33
C ASP A 15 -0.63 0.45 8.66
N MET A 16 -0.71 0.10 7.38
CA MET A 16 0.44 -0.37 6.63
C MET A 16 1.48 0.74 6.46
N ALA A 17 1.04 1.96 6.14
CA ALA A 17 1.97 3.08 5.96
C ALA A 17 2.73 3.38 7.26
N VAL A 18 2.04 3.36 8.39
CA VAL A 18 2.66 3.55 9.70
C VAL A 18 3.64 2.42 9.99
N TYR A 19 3.24 1.19 9.71
CA TYR A 19 4.10 0.03 9.92
C TYR A 19 5.38 0.13 9.09
N ILE A 20 5.25 0.52 7.82
CA ILE A 20 6.39 0.70 6.91
C ILE A 20 7.33 1.79 7.44
N GLU A 21 6.80 2.92 7.91
CA GLU A 21 7.63 3.95 8.52
C GLU A 21 8.46 3.39 9.66
N ASN A 22 7.85 2.54 10.49
CA ASN A 22 8.52 1.98 11.65
C ASN A 22 9.61 0.96 11.26
N ILE A 23 9.34 0.06 10.32
CA ILE A 23 10.32 -0.95 9.94
C ILE A 23 11.47 -0.36 9.14
N VAL A 24 11.22 0.66 8.33
CA VAL A 24 12.27 1.32 7.54
C VAL A 24 13.31 1.98 8.44
N ARG A 25 12.92 2.45 9.62
CA ARG A 25 13.88 3.01 10.59
C ARG A 25 14.98 2.02 10.94
N ASN A 26 14.67 0.72 10.88
CA ASN A 26 15.61 -0.33 11.26
C ASN A 26 16.39 -0.89 10.06
N PHE A 27 16.13 -0.38 8.86
CA PHE A 27 16.94 -0.74 7.69
C PHE A 27 18.36 -0.24 7.87
N SER A 28 19.33 -0.96 7.31
CA SER A 28 20.70 -0.44 7.27
C SER A 28 20.71 0.91 6.56
N ARG A 29 21.71 1.73 6.83
CA ARG A 29 21.81 3.09 6.26
C ARG A 29 21.69 3.06 4.74
N TYR A 30 22.35 2.11 4.11
CA TYR A 30 22.34 1.99 2.65
C TYR A 30 20.90 1.81 2.14
N HIS A 31 20.17 0.85 2.71
CA HIS A 31 18.83 0.53 2.25
C HIS A 31 17.77 1.53 2.74
N LYS A 32 18.02 2.19 3.86
CA LYS A 32 17.07 3.16 4.43
C LYS A 32 16.78 4.30 3.45
N TYR A 33 17.80 4.80 2.78
CA TYR A 33 17.67 5.96 1.89
C TYR A 33 17.46 5.58 0.42
N THR A 34 17.36 4.30 0.12
CA THR A 34 17.06 3.78 -1.20
C THR A 34 15.70 3.08 -1.15
N LEU A 35 15.69 1.78 -0.89
CA LEU A 35 14.45 0.99 -0.81
C LEU A 35 13.51 1.53 0.26
N GLY A 36 14.04 1.97 1.40
CA GLY A 36 13.21 2.53 2.47
C GLY A 36 12.45 3.76 2.02
N THR A 37 13.11 4.65 1.27
CA THR A 37 12.46 5.84 0.73
C THR A 37 11.36 5.45 -0.26
N ASP A 38 11.64 4.47 -1.13
CA ASP A 38 10.65 3.98 -2.08
C ASP A 38 9.43 3.40 -1.37
N LEU A 39 9.64 2.56 -0.36
CA LEU A 39 8.55 1.96 0.40
C LEU A 39 7.67 3.02 1.07
N ARG A 40 8.29 4.04 1.66
CA ARG A 40 7.54 5.14 2.28
C ARG A 40 6.71 5.89 1.24
N ASN A 41 7.31 6.21 0.10
CA ASN A 41 6.61 6.97 -0.93
C ASN A 41 5.46 6.18 -1.54
N ILE A 42 5.68 4.88 -1.83
CA ILE A 42 4.64 4.03 -2.40
C ILE A 42 3.48 3.87 -1.42
N SER A 43 3.76 3.65 -0.14
CA SER A 43 2.68 3.47 0.84
C SER A 43 1.84 4.74 1.00
N ARG A 44 2.47 5.91 0.95
CA ARG A 44 1.74 7.18 0.99
C ARG A 44 0.91 7.40 -0.26
N GLU A 45 1.44 7.00 -1.41
CA GLU A 45 0.70 7.13 -2.67
C GLU A 45 -0.55 6.25 -2.66
N ILE A 46 -0.47 5.06 -2.08
CA ILE A 46 -1.63 4.19 -1.92
C ILE A 46 -2.73 4.91 -1.15
N VAL A 47 -2.38 5.56 -0.04
CA VAL A 47 -3.35 6.32 0.75
C VAL A 47 -3.98 7.43 -0.09
N ARG A 48 -3.17 8.19 -0.81
CA ARG A 48 -3.66 9.29 -1.66
C ARG A 48 -4.63 8.79 -2.73
N LEU A 49 -4.32 7.65 -3.35
CA LEU A 49 -5.17 7.08 -4.39
C LEU A 49 -6.52 6.61 -3.84
N ILE A 50 -6.53 6.06 -2.63
CA ILE A 50 -7.78 5.66 -1.98
C ILE A 50 -8.66 6.87 -1.73
N ILE A 51 -8.08 7.94 -1.21
CA ILE A 51 -8.82 9.18 -0.95
C ILE A 51 -9.37 9.74 -2.26
N ARG A 52 -8.54 9.80 -3.30
CA ARG A 52 -8.96 10.32 -4.60
C ARG A 52 -10.08 9.49 -5.21
N ALA A 53 -9.93 8.16 -5.19
CA ALA A 53 -10.96 7.26 -5.74
C ALA A 53 -12.30 7.44 -5.04
N ASN A 54 -12.28 7.67 -3.73
CA ASN A 54 -13.51 7.85 -2.96
C ASN A 54 -14.24 9.13 -3.35
N SER A 55 -13.50 10.16 -3.76
CA SER A 55 -14.10 11.46 -4.07
C SER A 55 -14.50 11.65 -5.53
N GLU A 56 -14.06 10.75 -6.42
CA GLU A 56 -14.32 10.87 -7.86
C GLU A 56 -15.61 10.19 -8.27
N SER A 57 -16.29 10.76 -9.28
CA SER A 57 -17.46 10.15 -9.87
C SER A 57 -17.08 8.98 -10.78
N ASP A 58 -16.00 9.14 -11.56
CA ASP A 58 -15.45 8.06 -12.38
C ASP A 58 -14.19 7.54 -11.72
N ARG A 59 -14.37 6.53 -10.89
CA ARG A 59 -13.29 6.05 -10.03
C ARG A 59 -12.51 4.85 -10.56
N LEU A 60 -12.97 4.23 -11.66
CA LEU A 60 -12.29 3.02 -12.17
C LEU A 60 -10.84 3.29 -12.56
N LYS A 61 -10.58 4.40 -13.24
CA LYS A 61 -9.21 4.74 -13.64
C LYS A 61 -8.29 4.82 -12.42
N THR A 62 -8.75 5.49 -11.37
CA THR A 62 -7.96 5.65 -10.14
C THR A 62 -7.78 4.31 -9.42
N LEU A 63 -8.81 3.46 -9.44
CA LEU A 63 -8.71 2.14 -8.83
C LEU A 63 -7.73 1.24 -9.58
N PHE A 64 -7.61 1.39 -10.90
CA PHE A 64 -6.60 0.66 -11.67
C PHE A 64 -5.20 1.18 -11.37
N GLU A 65 -5.03 2.50 -11.20
CA GLU A 65 -3.76 3.06 -10.72
C GLU A 65 -3.39 2.52 -9.34
N LEU A 66 -4.39 2.42 -8.46
CA LEU A 66 -4.20 1.87 -7.13
C LEU A 66 -3.75 0.41 -7.21
N ARG A 67 -4.36 -0.37 -8.10
CA ARG A 67 -3.95 -1.77 -8.34
C ARG A 67 -2.46 -1.84 -8.68
N ASP A 68 -2.03 -1.01 -9.63
CA ASP A 68 -0.64 -1.00 -10.08
C ASP A 68 0.31 -0.56 -8.97
N THR A 69 -0.09 0.43 -8.17
CA THR A 69 0.73 0.94 -7.08
C THR A 69 0.88 -0.10 -5.96
N ILE A 70 -0.18 -0.84 -5.66
CA ILE A 70 -0.11 -1.94 -4.69
C ILE A 70 0.83 -3.03 -5.20
N GLU A 71 0.78 -3.32 -6.50
CA GLU A 71 1.69 -4.31 -7.10
C GLU A 71 3.14 -3.85 -7.01
N GLU A 72 3.38 -2.56 -7.25
CA GLU A 72 4.71 -1.96 -7.08
C GLU A 72 5.20 -2.11 -5.64
N LEU A 73 4.32 -1.90 -4.67
CA LEU A 73 4.66 -2.09 -3.26
C LEU A 73 5.09 -3.54 -2.99
N LYS A 74 4.33 -4.51 -3.49
CA LYS A 74 4.65 -5.93 -3.30
C LYS A 74 6.02 -6.27 -3.88
N VAL A 75 6.31 -5.79 -5.09
CA VAL A 75 7.59 -6.04 -5.74
C VAL A 75 8.73 -5.42 -4.94
N THR A 76 8.57 -4.17 -4.50
CA THR A 76 9.60 -3.48 -3.73
C THR A 76 9.84 -4.17 -2.39
N LEU A 77 8.79 -4.67 -1.75
CA LEU A 77 8.93 -5.44 -0.51
C LEU A 77 9.73 -6.73 -0.75
N LYS A 78 9.45 -7.42 -1.85
CA LYS A 78 10.17 -8.66 -2.19
C LYS A 78 11.63 -8.39 -2.49
N ILE A 79 11.93 -7.32 -3.22
CA ILE A 79 13.32 -6.93 -3.47
C ILE A 79 14.01 -6.62 -2.14
N SER A 80 13.34 -5.89 -1.25
CA SER A 80 13.90 -5.53 0.05
C SER A 80 14.21 -6.77 0.89
N LYS A 81 13.36 -7.80 0.79
CA LYS A 81 13.61 -9.08 1.47
C LYS A 81 14.84 -9.76 0.88
N GLU A 82 14.94 -9.83 -0.44
CA GLU A 82 16.03 -10.54 -1.11
C GLU A 82 17.40 -9.91 -0.85
N VAL A 83 17.46 -8.59 -0.75
CA VAL A 83 18.72 -7.91 -0.44
C VAL A 83 18.94 -7.77 1.07
N LYS A 84 18.08 -8.40 1.88
CA LYS A 84 18.21 -8.46 3.33
C LYS A 84 18.13 -7.09 4.00
N ALA A 85 17.28 -6.20 3.45
CA ALA A 85 17.06 -4.89 4.05
C ALA A 85 16.28 -4.98 5.35
N PHE A 86 15.37 -5.95 5.46
CA PHE A 86 14.58 -6.15 6.67
C PHE A 86 15.42 -6.73 7.79
N LYS A 87 15.19 -6.26 9.02
CA LYS A 87 15.89 -6.73 10.19
C LYS A 87 15.55 -8.20 10.50
N ASN A 88 14.31 -8.60 10.21
CA ASN A 88 13.86 -9.98 10.41
C ASN A 88 12.77 -10.32 9.40
N PHE A 89 12.54 -11.62 9.23
CA PHE A 89 11.53 -12.10 8.27
C PHE A 89 10.11 -11.71 8.68
N ALA A 90 9.85 -11.64 9.99
CA ALA A 90 8.50 -11.31 10.48
C ALA A 90 8.06 -9.93 10.00
N SER A 91 8.96 -8.96 9.93
CA SER A 91 8.64 -7.62 9.43
C SER A 91 8.23 -7.66 7.96
N PHE A 92 8.95 -8.42 7.14
CA PHE A 92 8.58 -8.60 5.74
C PHE A 92 7.21 -9.28 5.62
N LYS A 93 7.03 -10.37 6.38
CA LYS A 93 5.79 -11.15 6.32
C LYS A 93 4.57 -10.28 6.65
N HIS A 94 4.67 -9.49 7.71
CA HIS A 94 3.59 -8.59 8.10
C HIS A 94 3.25 -7.59 6.97
N ALA A 95 4.29 -6.95 6.42
CA ALA A 95 4.11 -5.95 5.38
C ALA A 95 3.50 -6.54 4.11
N ILE A 96 3.98 -7.71 3.68
CA ILE A 96 3.47 -8.32 2.45
C ILE A 96 2.03 -8.81 2.63
N GLU A 97 1.67 -9.30 3.81
CA GLU A 97 0.31 -9.71 4.11
C GLU A 97 -0.65 -8.51 4.07
N ASP A 98 -0.21 -7.36 4.58
CA ASP A 98 -1.00 -6.13 4.49
C ASP A 98 -1.20 -5.71 3.04
N ALA A 99 -0.15 -5.79 2.24
CA ALA A 99 -0.23 -5.44 0.82
C ALA A 99 -1.19 -6.37 0.08
N ILE A 100 -1.17 -7.66 0.39
CA ILE A 100 -2.10 -8.64 -0.20
C ILE A 100 -3.54 -8.32 0.21
N SER A 101 -3.76 -7.95 1.47
CA SER A 101 -5.09 -7.55 1.95
C SER A 101 -5.60 -6.34 1.19
N LEU A 102 -4.74 -5.33 0.99
CA LEU A 102 -5.09 -4.15 0.21
C LEU A 102 -5.46 -4.52 -1.22
N SER A 103 -4.70 -5.42 -1.82
CA SER A 103 -4.97 -5.88 -3.18
C SER A 103 -6.37 -6.51 -3.29
N ARG A 104 -6.72 -7.38 -2.35
CA ARG A 104 -8.03 -8.03 -2.32
C ARG A 104 -9.15 -7.02 -2.16
N GLN A 105 -8.98 -6.07 -1.24
CA GLN A 105 -10.01 -5.06 -1.00
C GLN A 105 -10.18 -4.16 -2.21
N ASN A 106 -9.08 -3.83 -2.89
CA ASN A 106 -9.16 -3.02 -4.09
C ASN A 106 -9.87 -3.77 -5.22
N GLU A 107 -9.59 -5.06 -5.41
CA GLU A 107 -10.29 -5.86 -6.41
C GLU A 107 -11.79 -5.93 -6.12
N GLY A 108 -12.15 -6.06 -4.85
CA GLY A 108 -13.57 -6.02 -4.44
C GLY A 108 -14.22 -4.68 -4.77
N TRP A 109 -13.50 -3.59 -4.56
CA TRP A 109 -13.99 -2.25 -4.87
C TRP A 109 -14.19 -2.09 -6.38
N ILE A 110 -13.21 -2.54 -7.18
CA ILE A 110 -13.31 -2.50 -8.63
C ILE A 110 -14.56 -3.26 -9.09
N LYS A 111 -14.77 -4.47 -8.58
CA LYS A 111 -15.95 -5.28 -8.91
C LYS A 111 -17.24 -4.55 -8.58
N SER A 112 -17.30 -3.94 -7.39
CA SER A 112 -18.46 -3.20 -6.94
C SER A 112 -18.78 -2.03 -7.88
N VAL A 113 -17.76 -1.28 -8.26
CA VAL A 113 -17.94 -0.12 -9.16
C VAL A 113 -18.39 -0.58 -10.55
N LYS A 114 -17.82 -1.67 -11.07
CA LYS A 114 -18.23 -2.22 -12.37
C LYS A 114 -19.67 -2.72 -12.34
N GLY A 115 -20.06 -3.31 -11.23
CA GLY A 115 -21.42 -3.85 -11.07
C GLY A 115 -22.50 -2.79 -10.98
N GLN A 116 -22.11 -1.52 -10.74
CA GLN A 116 -23.05 -0.40 -10.64
C GLN A 116 -23.46 0.17 -12.00
N LYS A 117 -22.89 -0.32 -13.07
CA LYS A 117 -23.28 0.10 -14.43
C LYS A 117 -24.48 -0.71 -14.96
#